data_a92dbf2f803e814154e82e11b65edd31
#
_entry.id   a92dbf2f803e814154e82e11b65edd31
#
_cell.length_a   1.000
_cell.length_b   1.000
_cell.length_c   1.000
_cell.angle_alpha   90.00
_cell.angle_beta   90.00
_cell.angle_gamma   90.00
#
_symmetry.space_group_name_H-M   'P 1'
#
loop_
_entity.id
_entity.type
_entity.pdbx_description
1 polymer ?
#
loop_
_entity_poly.entity_id
_entity_poly.type
_entity_poly.pdbx_seq_one_letter_code
_entity_poly.pdbx_strand_id
1 'polypeptide(L)'
;MNAEVLIVGGGAAGLSCALVLGRARRNVLIVDRGAPSNLASTGIGGLLGHDRYPPRAFYDTARQQVAQYPTVTTISGHVASIHPRACARSVLLGDGSRIEAEHVVLATGMRYARPAIDGLDAFWGATAFHCPFCHGWEHRDAITVALVHDATSLERALLLTNWT
;
A
#
# COMPACT_ATOMS: atom_id res chain seq x y z
N MET A 1 -17.05 2.32 -18.24
CA MET A 1 -15.71 2.86 -18.58
C MET A 1 -14.85 1.74 -19.15
N ASN A 2 -13.94 2.07 -20.07
CA ASN A 2 -13.03 1.08 -20.65
C ASN A 2 -11.60 1.52 -20.40
N ALA A 3 -10.71 0.57 -20.10
CA ALA A 3 -9.28 0.80 -19.92
C ALA A 3 -8.48 -0.33 -20.57
N GLU A 4 -7.30 -0.05 -21.10
CA GLU A 4 -6.35 -1.09 -21.50
C GLU A 4 -5.83 -1.80 -20.26
N VAL A 5 -5.43 -1.04 -19.24
CA VAL A 5 -4.94 -1.57 -17.98
C VAL A 5 -5.70 -0.93 -16.81
N LEU A 6 -6.32 -1.77 -15.99
CA LEU A 6 -6.86 -1.36 -14.70
C LEU A 6 -5.88 -1.73 -13.60
N ILE A 7 -5.52 -0.77 -12.75
CA ILE A 7 -4.69 -0.99 -11.56
C ILE A 7 -5.58 -0.88 -10.31
N VAL A 8 -5.59 -1.92 -9.50
CA VAL A 8 -6.33 -1.96 -8.24
C VAL A 8 -5.40 -1.60 -7.10
N GLY A 9 -5.52 -0.38 -6.60
CA GLY A 9 -4.72 0.21 -5.53
C GLY A 9 -3.69 1.23 -6.03
N GLY A 10 -3.74 2.43 -5.46
CA GLY A 10 -2.84 3.56 -5.70
C GLY A 10 -1.77 3.72 -4.61
N GLY A 11 -1.27 2.60 -4.09
CA GLY A 11 -0.07 2.57 -3.24
C GLY A 11 1.22 2.65 -4.06
N ALA A 12 2.37 2.45 -3.41
CA ALA A 12 3.68 2.54 -4.06
C ALA A 12 3.79 1.65 -5.32
N ALA A 13 3.32 0.40 -5.23
CA ALA A 13 3.36 -0.55 -6.34
C ALA A 13 2.46 -0.11 -7.51
N GLY A 14 1.21 0.29 -7.20
CA GLY A 14 0.26 0.72 -8.23
C GLY A 14 0.67 2.01 -8.92
N LEU A 15 1.14 3.01 -8.17
CA LEU A 15 1.64 4.26 -8.74
C LEU A 15 2.90 4.05 -9.57
N SER A 16 3.82 3.17 -9.15
CA SER A 16 5.01 2.82 -9.94
C SER A 16 4.64 2.14 -11.25
N CYS A 17 3.68 1.21 -11.22
CA CYS A 17 3.16 0.58 -12.42
C CYS A 17 2.51 1.61 -13.36
N ALA A 18 1.65 2.47 -12.82
CA ALA A 18 0.97 3.52 -13.59
C ALA A 18 1.95 4.50 -14.22
N LEU A 19 3.02 4.88 -13.49
CA LEU A 19 4.07 5.76 -14.01
C LEU A 19 4.73 5.15 -15.26
N VAL A 20 5.12 3.88 -15.20
CA VAL A 20 5.78 3.20 -16.33
C VAL A 20 4.81 3.05 -17.52
N LEU A 21 3.57 2.66 -17.26
CA LEU A 21 2.56 2.51 -18.31
C LEU A 21 2.17 3.86 -18.93
N GLY A 22 2.07 4.93 -18.13
CA GLY A 22 1.84 6.29 -18.62
C GLY A 22 2.96 6.76 -19.54
N ARG A 23 4.23 6.50 -19.17
CA ARG A 23 5.39 6.76 -20.04
C ARG A 23 5.35 5.94 -21.33
N ALA A 24 4.77 4.75 -21.30
CA ALA A 24 4.53 3.91 -22.48
C ALA A 24 3.25 4.29 -23.24
N ARG A 25 2.57 5.39 -22.84
CA ARG A 25 1.35 5.92 -23.47
C ARG A 25 0.19 4.91 -23.50
N ARG A 26 0.10 4.05 -22.47
CA ARG A 26 -1.02 3.11 -22.30
C ARG A 26 -2.20 3.80 -21.63
N ASN A 27 -3.42 3.38 -21.98
CA ASN A 27 -4.64 3.85 -21.34
C ASN A 27 -4.82 3.13 -19.99
N VAL A 28 -4.53 3.83 -18.89
CA VAL A 28 -4.49 3.29 -17.53
C VAL A 28 -5.57 3.91 -16.67
N LEU A 29 -6.31 3.07 -15.98
CA LEU A 29 -7.24 3.50 -14.93
C LEU A 29 -6.77 2.92 -13.58
N ILE A 30 -6.56 3.80 -12.60
CA ILE A 30 -6.26 3.40 -11.22
C ILE A 30 -7.55 3.52 -10.41
N VAL A 31 -7.92 2.45 -9.69
CA VAL A 31 -8.97 2.49 -8.66
C VAL A 31 -8.29 2.46 -7.31
N ASP A 32 -8.37 3.55 -6.54
CA ASP A 32 -7.69 3.67 -5.25
C ASP A 32 -8.63 4.13 -4.14
N ARG A 33 -8.52 3.48 -2.99
CA ARG A 33 -9.27 3.82 -1.77
C ARG A 33 -8.60 4.94 -0.96
N GLY A 34 -7.36 5.29 -1.28
CA GLY A 34 -6.61 6.35 -0.61
C GLY A 34 -6.13 6.01 0.79
N ALA A 35 -6.01 4.72 1.12
CA ALA A 35 -5.67 4.25 2.47
C ALA A 35 -4.44 3.31 2.49
N PRO A 36 -3.24 3.76 2.11
CA PRO A 36 -2.03 2.98 2.27
C PRO A 36 -1.79 2.59 3.73
N SER A 37 -1.34 1.36 3.96
CA SER A 37 -1.23 0.77 5.29
C SER A 37 -0.19 1.46 6.20
N ASN A 38 0.76 2.18 5.62
CA ASN A 38 1.86 2.87 6.34
C ASN A 38 1.57 4.34 6.66
N LEU A 39 0.37 4.86 6.42
CA LEU A 39 0.04 6.26 6.72
C LEU A 39 0.09 6.60 8.22
N ALA A 40 -0.01 5.60 9.09
CA ALA A 40 0.14 5.78 10.54
C ALA A 40 1.62 5.96 10.95
N SER A 41 2.57 5.58 10.10
CA SER A 41 4.00 5.74 10.38
C SER A 41 4.45 7.19 10.21
N THR A 42 5.40 7.62 11.02
CA THR A 42 6.05 8.95 10.91
C THR A 42 7.02 9.04 9.74
N GLY A 43 7.58 7.90 9.31
CA GLY A 43 8.52 7.81 8.20
C GLY A 43 8.48 6.45 7.51
N ILE A 44 8.98 6.38 6.29
CA ILE A 44 9.16 5.14 5.53
C ILE A 44 10.57 4.62 5.82
N GLY A 45 10.69 3.53 6.59
CA GLY A 45 11.99 2.91 6.86
C GLY A 45 12.46 2.05 5.68
N GLY A 46 13.74 2.18 5.31
CA GLY A 46 14.41 1.29 4.36
C GLY A 46 14.06 1.48 2.88
N LEU A 47 13.46 2.61 2.48
CA LEU A 47 13.24 2.93 1.07
C LEU A 47 14.40 3.82 0.56
N LEU A 48 15.30 3.24 -0.23
CA LEU A 48 16.46 3.95 -0.77
C LEU A 48 16.03 5.25 -1.49
N GLY A 49 16.67 6.36 -1.14
CA GLY A 49 16.33 7.70 -1.64
C GLY A 49 15.18 8.38 -0.91
N HIS A 50 14.41 7.64 -0.10
CA HIS A 50 13.28 8.14 0.68
C HIS A 50 13.26 7.56 2.11
N ASP A 51 14.42 7.14 2.62
CA ASP A 51 14.52 6.65 3.99
C ASP A 51 14.08 7.73 4.98
N ARG A 52 13.19 7.35 5.93
CA ARG A 52 12.55 8.23 6.91
C ARG A 52 11.66 9.35 6.30
N TYR A 53 11.38 9.28 4.99
CA TYR A 53 10.51 10.26 4.34
C TYR A 53 9.05 10.08 4.77
N PRO A 54 8.28 11.17 5.05
CA PRO A 54 6.89 11.05 5.48
C PRO A 54 6.03 10.33 4.43
N PRO A 55 5.28 9.27 4.81
CA PRO A 55 4.49 8.49 3.84
C PRO A 55 3.50 9.34 3.05
N ARG A 56 2.81 10.28 3.69
CA ARG A 56 1.85 11.15 3.02
C ARG A 56 2.51 11.97 1.91
N ALA A 57 3.63 12.62 2.20
CA ALA A 57 4.37 13.42 1.23
C ALA A 57 4.89 12.56 0.06
N PHE A 58 5.33 11.32 0.34
CA PHE A 58 5.73 10.36 -0.68
C PHE A 58 4.59 10.07 -1.66
N TYR A 59 3.40 9.73 -1.15
CA TYR A 59 2.25 9.43 -2.01
C TYR A 59 1.73 10.65 -2.76
N ASP A 60 1.75 11.83 -2.15
CA ASP A 60 1.33 13.07 -2.80
C ASP A 60 2.26 13.40 -3.99
N THR A 61 3.57 13.30 -3.79
CA THR A 61 4.56 13.47 -4.88
C THR A 61 4.36 12.41 -5.98
N ALA A 62 4.18 11.14 -5.60
CA ALA A 62 4.00 10.06 -6.57
C ALA A 62 2.71 10.26 -7.41
N ARG A 63 1.61 10.68 -6.78
CA ARG A 63 0.35 11.01 -7.50
C ARG A 63 0.54 12.19 -8.45
N GLN A 64 1.26 13.23 -8.04
CA GLN A 64 1.56 14.38 -8.90
C GLN A 64 2.38 13.97 -10.13
N GLN A 65 3.36 13.08 -9.96
CA GLN A 65 4.16 12.55 -11.07
C GLN A 65 3.30 11.75 -12.05
N VAL A 66 2.44 10.88 -11.55
CA VAL A 66 1.54 10.07 -12.40
C VAL A 66 0.51 10.94 -13.13
N ALA A 67 -0.01 11.97 -12.48
CA ALA A 67 -1.00 12.89 -13.06
C ALA A 67 -0.48 13.71 -14.25
N GLN A 68 0.83 13.76 -14.48
CA GLN A 68 1.43 14.41 -15.66
C GLN A 68 1.16 13.63 -16.97
N TYR A 69 0.75 12.39 -16.88
CA TYR A 69 0.49 11.53 -18.04
C TYR A 69 -1.00 11.53 -18.37
N PRO A 70 -1.43 12.15 -19.50
CA PRO A 70 -2.84 12.33 -19.82
C PRO A 70 -3.57 11.00 -20.11
N THR A 71 -2.83 9.92 -20.31
CA THR A 71 -3.38 8.57 -20.52
C THR A 71 -3.62 7.81 -19.20
N VAL A 72 -3.31 8.41 -18.05
CA VAL A 72 -3.52 7.80 -16.73
C VAL A 72 -4.62 8.56 -15.99
N THR A 73 -5.66 7.85 -15.61
CA THR A 73 -6.76 8.38 -14.82
C THR A 73 -6.82 7.68 -13.47
N THR A 74 -7.07 8.42 -12.41
CA THR A 74 -7.28 7.85 -11.07
C THR A 74 -8.70 8.15 -10.62
N ILE A 75 -9.42 7.12 -10.15
CA ILE A 75 -10.73 7.26 -9.50
C ILE A 75 -10.67 6.77 -8.06
N SER A 76 -11.37 7.48 -7.19
CA SER A 76 -11.54 7.06 -5.79
C SER A 76 -12.58 5.96 -5.71
N GLY A 77 -12.26 4.87 -5.02
CA GLY A 77 -13.18 3.76 -4.84
C GLY A 77 -12.47 2.46 -4.47
N HIS A 78 -13.24 1.39 -4.45
CA HIS A 78 -12.69 0.05 -4.26
C HIS A 78 -13.32 -0.93 -5.25
N VAL A 79 -12.55 -1.93 -5.63
CA VAL A 79 -13.01 -3.04 -6.47
C VAL A 79 -13.70 -4.07 -5.58
N ALA A 80 -14.95 -4.40 -5.90
CA ALA A 80 -15.73 -5.40 -5.20
C ALA A 80 -15.50 -6.80 -5.77
N SER A 81 -15.46 -6.93 -7.11
CA SER A 81 -15.21 -8.21 -7.77
C SER A 81 -14.63 -8.03 -9.18
N ILE A 82 -13.97 -9.08 -9.66
CA ILE A 82 -13.38 -9.15 -11.00
C ILE A 82 -13.86 -10.45 -11.63
N HIS A 83 -14.43 -10.35 -12.82
CA HIS A 83 -14.98 -11.49 -13.56
C HIS A 83 -14.29 -11.61 -14.92
N PRO A 84 -13.79 -12.80 -15.28
CA PRO A 84 -13.21 -13.03 -16.61
C PRO A 84 -14.28 -12.90 -17.70
N ARG A 85 -13.88 -12.36 -18.84
CA ARG A 85 -14.61 -12.34 -20.11
C ARG A 85 -13.72 -12.89 -21.22
N ALA A 86 -14.24 -13.12 -22.39
CA ALA A 86 -13.50 -13.75 -23.49
C ALA A 86 -12.19 -13.00 -23.82
N CYS A 87 -12.24 -11.66 -23.92
CA CYS A 87 -11.08 -10.82 -24.28
C CYS A 87 -10.79 -9.72 -23.26
N ALA A 88 -11.49 -9.69 -22.11
CA ALA A 88 -11.38 -8.63 -21.12
C ALA A 88 -11.66 -9.13 -19.70
N ARG A 89 -11.69 -8.21 -18.75
CA ARG A 89 -12.14 -8.43 -17.37
C ARG A 89 -13.24 -7.43 -17.05
N SER A 90 -14.39 -7.91 -16.60
CA SER A 90 -15.44 -7.05 -16.08
C SER A 90 -15.22 -6.83 -14.59
N VAL A 91 -15.00 -5.60 -14.21
CA VAL A 91 -14.66 -5.21 -12.83
C VAL A 91 -15.83 -4.43 -12.23
N LEU A 92 -16.38 -4.93 -11.13
CA LEU A 92 -17.43 -4.26 -10.37
C LEU A 92 -16.80 -3.43 -9.25
N LEU A 93 -17.17 -2.17 -9.17
CA LEU A 93 -16.80 -1.28 -8.07
C LEU A 93 -17.80 -1.35 -6.91
N GLY A 94 -17.41 -0.88 -5.75
CA GLY A 94 -18.26 -0.87 -4.55
C GLY A 94 -19.50 0.03 -4.64
N ASP A 95 -19.51 0.98 -5.56
CA ASP A 95 -20.67 1.84 -5.86
C ASP A 95 -21.64 1.23 -6.89
N GLY A 96 -21.36 0.01 -7.35
CA GLY A 96 -22.14 -0.69 -8.37
C GLY A 96 -21.74 -0.38 -9.81
N SER A 97 -20.85 0.57 -10.06
CA SER A 97 -20.36 0.88 -11.41
C SER A 97 -19.47 -0.24 -11.95
N ARG A 98 -19.35 -0.32 -13.29
CA ARG A 98 -18.58 -1.35 -13.98
C ARG A 98 -17.51 -0.75 -14.88
N ILE A 99 -16.38 -1.43 -14.91
CA ILE A 99 -15.24 -1.13 -15.79
C ILE A 99 -14.92 -2.40 -16.58
N GLU A 100 -14.71 -2.25 -17.88
CA GLU A 100 -14.13 -3.30 -18.72
C GLU A 100 -12.65 -2.97 -18.93
N ALA A 101 -11.77 -3.93 -18.66
CA ALA A 101 -10.34 -3.79 -18.81
C ALA A 101 -9.73 -5.01 -19.51
N GLU A 102 -8.79 -4.78 -20.42
CA GLU A 102 -8.06 -5.87 -21.08
C GLU A 102 -7.14 -6.58 -20.09
N HIS A 103 -6.47 -5.79 -19.24
CA HIS A 103 -5.56 -6.27 -18.20
C HIS A 103 -5.92 -5.70 -16.84
N VAL A 104 -5.72 -6.49 -15.79
CA VAL A 104 -5.89 -6.05 -14.40
C VAL A 104 -4.61 -6.32 -13.62
N VAL A 105 -4.10 -5.28 -12.96
CA VAL A 105 -2.96 -5.36 -12.05
C VAL A 105 -3.46 -5.24 -10.63
N LEU A 106 -3.20 -6.24 -9.80
CA LEU A 106 -3.55 -6.23 -8.38
C LEU A 106 -2.39 -5.64 -7.57
N ALA A 107 -2.56 -4.39 -7.12
CA ALA A 107 -1.61 -3.66 -6.27
C ALA A 107 -2.28 -3.25 -4.95
N THR A 108 -3.07 -4.16 -4.39
CA THR A 108 -4.00 -3.92 -3.27
C THR A 108 -3.31 -3.66 -1.93
N GLY A 109 -2.02 -3.95 -1.83
CA GLY A 109 -1.27 -3.83 -0.59
C GLY A 109 -1.73 -4.82 0.48
N MET A 110 -1.54 -4.45 1.75
CA MET A 110 -1.91 -5.27 2.89
C MET A 110 -2.76 -4.48 3.90
N ARG A 111 -3.63 -5.19 4.58
CA ARG A 111 -4.32 -4.71 5.78
C ARG A 111 -3.85 -5.55 6.96
N TYR A 112 -3.17 -4.91 7.89
CA TYR A 112 -2.68 -5.59 9.09
C TYR A 112 -3.82 -5.77 10.10
N ALA A 113 -3.99 -7.01 10.59
CA ALA A 113 -4.81 -7.28 11.75
C ALA A 113 -4.02 -6.81 13.00
N ARG A 114 -4.57 -5.87 13.74
CA ARG A 114 -3.97 -5.40 14.99
C ARG A 114 -4.47 -6.25 16.14
N PRO A 115 -3.64 -6.51 17.17
CA PRO A 115 -4.12 -7.12 18.40
C PRO A 115 -5.25 -6.31 19.03
N ALA A 116 -6.27 -6.97 19.56
CA ALA A 116 -7.38 -6.33 20.26
C ALA A 116 -6.94 -5.96 21.69
N ILE A 117 -6.13 -4.93 21.81
CA ILE A 117 -5.63 -4.39 23.10
C ILE A 117 -6.09 -2.96 23.20
N ASP A 118 -6.75 -2.64 24.30
CA ASP A 118 -7.27 -1.29 24.56
C ASP A 118 -6.15 -0.25 24.53
N GLY A 119 -6.34 0.82 23.76
CA GLY A 119 -5.39 1.91 23.59
C GLY A 119 -4.26 1.65 22.60
N LEU A 120 -4.05 0.43 22.08
CA LEU A 120 -2.96 0.11 21.17
C LEU A 120 -3.00 0.95 19.87
N ASP A 121 -4.18 1.26 19.39
CA ASP A 121 -4.36 2.02 18.14
C ASP A 121 -3.75 3.42 18.18
N ALA A 122 -3.68 4.04 19.37
CA ALA A 122 -3.06 5.36 19.54
C ALA A 122 -1.54 5.34 19.33
N PHE A 123 -0.91 4.18 19.45
CA PHE A 123 0.54 4.00 19.33
C PHE A 123 0.94 3.31 18.01
N TRP A 124 -0.05 2.84 17.22
CA TRP A 124 0.21 2.06 16.02
C TRP A 124 0.89 2.87 14.93
N GLY A 125 2.00 2.32 14.39
CA GLY A 125 2.82 2.99 13.38
C GLY A 125 3.85 3.98 13.97
N ALA A 126 3.88 4.10 15.29
CA ALA A 126 4.89 4.85 16.05
C ALA A 126 5.63 3.91 17.00
N THR A 127 5.23 3.85 18.26
CA THR A 127 5.86 2.98 19.27
C THR A 127 5.27 1.57 19.32
N ALA A 128 4.15 1.31 18.68
CA ALA A 128 3.63 -0.03 18.43
C ALA A 128 3.71 -0.35 16.93
N PHE A 129 4.44 -1.38 16.56
CA PHE A 129 4.71 -1.72 15.16
C PHE A 129 4.84 -3.25 14.97
N HIS A 130 4.71 -3.71 13.74
CA HIS A 130 4.77 -5.13 13.39
C HIS A 130 6.03 -5.52 12.60
N CYS A 131 6.80 -4.54 12.13
CA CYS A 131 7.93 -4.77 11.25
C CYS A 131 9.21 -4.18 11.85
N PRO A 132 10.16 -5.01 12.31
CA PRO A 132 11.40 -4.52 12.89
C PRO A 132 12.27 -3.76 11.87
N PHE A 133 12.32 -4.18 10.63
CA PHE A 133 13.06 -3.47 9.57
C PHE A 133 12.48 -2.10 9.23
N CYS A 134 11.20 -1.88 9.51
CA CYS A 134 10.53 -0.62 9.19
C CYS A 134 10.64 0.41 10.33
N HIS A 135 10.80 -0.05 11.58
CA HIS A 135 10.75 0.81 12.77
C HIS A 135 11.83 0.51 13.82
N GLY A 136 12.50 -0.64 13.74
CA GLY A 136 13.46 -1.05 14.78
C GLY A 136 14.62 -0.06 14.91
N TRP A 137 15.07 0.56 13.83
CA TRP A 137 16.15 1.56 13.88
C TRP A 137 15.78 2.79 14.71
N GLU A 138 14.54 3.25 14.63
CA GLU A 138 14.03 4.39 15.38
C GLU A 138 13.92 4.09 16.88
N HIS A 139 13.79 2.81 17.23
CA HIS A 139 13.64 2.32 18.61
C HIS A 139 14.84 1.51 19.11
N ARG A 140 15.97 1.57 18.39
CA ARG A 140 17.20 0.88 18.81
C ARG A 140 17.64 1.31 20.21
N ASP A 141 18.27 0.39 20.89
CA ASP A 141 18.78 0.57 22.26
C ASP A 141 17.69 0.90 23.32
N ALA A 142 16.40 0.76 22.95
CA ALA A 142 15.28 0.97 23.85
C ALA A 142 14.71 -0.36 24.36
N ILE A 143 14.13 -0.34 25.56
CA ILE A 143 13.41 -1.50 26.09
C ILE A 143 12.17 -1.75 25.20
N THR A 144 12.13 -2.92 24.59
CA THR A 144 11.05 -3.31 23.69
C THR A 144 10.29 -4.53 24.22
N VAL A 145 8.97 -4.48 24.17
CA VAL A 145 8.09 -5.60 24.55
C VAL A 145 7.55 -6.23 23.27
N ALA A 146 7.76 -7.54 23.12
CA ALA A 146 7.20 -8.32 22.01
C ALA A 146 5.91 -9.02 22.44
N LEU A 147 4.85 -8.82 21.67
CA LEU A 147 3.60 -9.57 21.81
C LEU A 147 3.69 -10.85 20.98
N VAL A 148 3.84 -11.96 21.66
CA VAL A 148 4.02 -13.29 21.04
C VAL A 148 2.76 -14.13 21.25
N HIS A 149 2.21 -14.69 20.19
CA HIS A 149 1.00 -15.55 20.23
C HIS A 149 1.17 -16.89 19.49
N ASP A 150 2.26 -17.05 18.72
CA ASP A 150 2.60 -18.29 18.02
C ASP A 150 4.12 -18.41 17.78
N ALA A 151 4.55 -19.54 17.23
CA ALA A 151 5.97 -19.78 16.92
C ALA A 151 6.56 -18.75 15.95
N THR A 152 5.79 -18.32 14.95
CA THR A 152 6.24 -17.33 13.96
C THR A 152 6.45 -15.96 14.60
N SER A 153 5.58 -15.55 15.52
CA SER A 153 5.74 -14.28 16.25
C SER A 153 6.91 -14.34 17.23
N LEU A 154 7.22 -15.53 17.79
CA LEU A 154 8.42 -15.73 18.61
C LEU A 154 9.71 -15.55 17.80
N GLU A 155 9.81 -16.14 16.61
CA GLU A 155 10.96 -15.94 15.72
C GLU A 155 11.18 -14.46 15.37
N ARG A 156 10.08 -13.72 15.11
CA ARG A 156 10.15 -12.28 14.89
C ARG A 156 10.58 -11.49 16.12
N ALA A 157 10.14 -11.92 17.30
CA ALA A 157 10.58 -11.32 18.58
C ALA A 157 12.09 -11.52 18.79
N LEU A 158 12.61 -12.71 18.51
CA LEU A 158 14.06 -12.97 18.55
C LEU A 158 14.84 -12.09 17.58
N LEU A 159 14.27 -11.80 16.41
CA LEU A 159 14.91 -10.89 15.44
C LEU A 159 15.08 -9.47 16.01
N LEU A 160 14.18 -9.01 16.89
CA LEU A 160 14.27 -7.67 17.52
C LEU A 160 15.55 -7.47 18.33
N THR A 161 16.19 -8.54 18.83
CA THR A 161 17.45 -8.46 19.59
C THR A 161 18.62 -7.85 18.78
N ASN A 162 18.47 -7.68 17.46
CA ASN A 162 19.43 -6.95 16.66
C ASN A 162 19.34 -5.42 16.83
N TRP A 163 18.28 -4.91 17.43
CA TRP A 163 18.07 -3.47 17.65
C TRP A 163 18.00 -3.08 19.14
N THR A 164 17.66 -4.05 20.02
CA THR A 164 17.40 -3.78 21.46
C THR A 164 18.38 -4.51 22.37
#